data_9e84974b35ddea38320a208d792d7875
#
_entry.id   9e84974b35ddea38320a208d792d7875
#
_cell.length_a   1.000
_cell.length_b   1.000
_cell.length_c   1.000
_cell.angle_alpha   90.00
_cell.angle_beta   90.00
_cell.angle_gamma   90.00
#
_symmetry.space_group_name_H-M   'P 1'
#
loop_
_entity.id
_entity.type
_entity.pdbx_description
1 polymer ?
#
loop_
_entity_poly.entity_id
_entity_poly.type
_entity_poly.pdbx_seq_one_letter_code
_entity_poly.pdbx_strand_id
1 'polypeptide(L)'
;MVDLINNSDDCTRWRRKVGEQIDSAENVHQIFVLLNPPYYLTFIKFAASDLSEKDLGQLLSIAWTQEECPNQDCNVSKRELVALFRSVSPEFLMDEEERTAHQALEDTVTVYRGVTPYNAKNIRALSWTLDRKTADRFAHRFGEDGTVYEAQIRKEHILALFTGRNESEAIVDP
;
A
#
# COMPACT_ATOMS: atom_id res chain seq x y z
N MET A 1 -13.26 27.63 8.85
CA MET A 1 -12.67 26.37 9.33
C MET A 1 -13.80 25.54 9.90
N VAL A 2 -13.90 24.24 9.56
CA VAL A 2 -14.95 23.34 10.07
C VAL A 2 -14.40 22.66 11.33
N ASP A 3 -15.08 22.78 12.47
CA ASP A 3 -14.69 22.13 13.72
C ASP A 3 -15.54 20.88 13.94
N LEU A 4 -15.01 19.72 13.57
CA LEU A 4 -15.70 18.42 13.67
C LEU A 4 -15.69 17.82 15.08
N ILE A 5 -14.85 18.33 15.96
CA ILE A 5 -14.63 17.76 17.31
C ILE A 5 -15.48 18.48 18.34
N ASN A 6 -15.48 19.82 18.31
CA ASN A 6 -16.10 20.62 19.36
C ASN A 6 -17.43 21.25 18.94
N ASN A 7 -17.80 21.20 17.65
CA ASN A 7 -19.03 21.78 17.13
C ASN A 7 -19.93 20.71 16.50
N SER A 8 -20.99 20.34 17.19
CA SER A 8 -21.97 19.33 16.76
C SER A 8 -22.70 19.71 15.45
N ASP A 9 -22.93 21.00 15.22
CA ASP A 9 -23.62 21.48 14.02
C ASP A 9 -22.69 21.39 12.79
N ASP A 10 -21.41 21.70 12.96
CA ASP A 10 -20.40 21.51 11.93
C ASP A 10 -20.23 20.02 11.59
N CYS A 11 -20.18 19.15 12.59
CA CYS A 11 -20.11 17.71 12.41
C CYS A 11 -21.33 17.18 11.65
N THR A 12 -22.54 17.62 12.02
CA THR A 12 -23.79 17.22 11.36
C THR A 12 -23.84 17.68 9.91
N ARG A 13 -23.46 18.93 9.63
CA ARG A 13 -23.39 19.46 8.26
C ARG A 13 -22.37 18.72 7.41
N TRP A 14 -21.20 18.41 7.98
CA TRP A 14 -20.17 17.66 7.30
C TRP A 14 -20.64 16.25 6.96
N ARG A 15 -21.22 15.52 7.91
CA ARG A 15 -21.76 14.16 7.69
C ARG A 15 -22.80 14.14 6.58
N ARG A 16 -23.72 15.10 6.58
CA ARG A 16 -24.72 15.23 5.51
C ARG A 16 -24.05 15.43 4.16
N LYS A 17 -23.11 16.39 4.07
CA LYS A 17 -22.39 16.67 2.82
C LYS A 17 -21.62 15.45 2.28
N VAL A 18 -20.94 14.71 3.16
CA VAL A 18 -20.24 13.49 2.76
C VAL A 18 -21.24 12.40 2.34
N GLY A 19 -22.36 12.26 3.05
CA GLY A 19 -23.43 11.34 2.65
C GLY A 19 -23.97 11.66 1.24
N GLU A 20 -24.28 12.95 0.96
CA GLU A 20 -24.71 13.39 -0.36
C GLU A 20 -23.66 13.09 -1.46
N GLN A 21 -22.36 13.22 -1.15
CA GLN A 21 -21.28 12.88 -2.09
C GLN A 21 -21.19 11.37 -2.34
N ILE A 22 -21.37 10.54 -1.29
CA ILE A 22 -21.40 9.08 -1.42
C ILE A 22 -22.62 8.66 -2.24
N ASP A 23 -23.79 9.18 -1.93
CA ASP A 23 -25.06 8.85 -2.61
C ASP A 23 -25.06 9.25 -4.09
N SER A 24 -24.30 10.30 -4.44
CA SER A 24 -24.17 10.79 -5.82
C SER A 24 -22.97 10.19 -6.58
N ALA A 25 -22.15 9.36 -5.93
CA ALA A 25 -20.98 8.79 -6.55
C ALA A 25 -21.35 7.80 -7.66
N GLU A 26 -20.74 7.97 -8.82
CA GLU A 26 -20.95 7.10 -9.98
C GLU A 26 -20.07 5.83 -9.96
N ASN A 27 -19.02 5.87 -9.16
CA ASN A 27 -18.08 4.77 -9.02
C ASN A 27 -17.34 4.85 -7.66
N VAL A 28 -16.70 3.75 -7.30
CA VAL A 28 -15.99 3.61 -6.01
C VAL A 28 -14.83 4.58 -5.86
N HIS A 29 -14.16 4.98 -6.94
CA HIS A 29 -13.03 5.91 -6.87
C HIS A 29 -13.46 7.29 -6.37
N GLN A 30 -14.67 7.73 -6.69
CA GLN A 30 -15.23 8.98 -6.17
C GLN A 30 -15.50 8.91 -4.66
N ILE A 31 -15.81 7.73 -4.14
CA ILE A 31 -15.94 7.50 -2.69
C ILE A 31 -14.56 7.45 -2.05
N PHE A 32 -13.61 6.73 -2.68
CA PHE A 32 -12.27 6.52 -2.15
C PHE A 32 -11.51 7.82 -1.92
N VAL A 33 -11.63 8.80 -2.80
CA VAL A 33 -10.98 10.12 -2.65
C VAL A 33 -11.54 10.96 -1.49
N LEU A 34 -12.65 10.57 -0.86
CA LEU A 34 -13.18 11.22 0.34
C LEU A 34 -12.48 10.73 1.62
N LEU A 35 -11.74 9.63 1.53
CA LEU A 35 -11.02 9.04 2.65
C LEU A 35 -9.66 9.74 2.87
N ASN A 36 -9.16 9.65 4.09
CA ASN A 36 -7.77 9.99 4.37
C ASN A 36 -6.88 8.75 4.16
N PRO A 37 -5.63 8.90 3.68
CA PRO A 37 -4.73 7.79 3.37
C PRO A 37 -4.63 6.69 4.45
N PRO A 38 -4.54 6.99 5.76
CA PRO A 38 -4.48 5.96 6.80
C PRO A 38 -5.69 5.01 6.89
N TYR A 39 -6.76 5.28 6.14
CA TYR A 39 -7.97 4.44 6.11
C TYR A 39 -8.16 3.70 4.78
N TYR A 40 -7.26 3.85 3.84
CA TYR A 40 -7.40 3.26 2.50
C TYR A 40 -7.43 1.73 2.55
N LEU A 41 -6.44 1.11 3.19
CA LEU A 41 -6.38 -0.35 3.31
C LEU A 41 -7.55 -0.91 4.15
N THR A 42 -7.95 -0.19 5.20
CA THR A 42 -9.14 -0.54 5.98
C THR A 42 -10.41 -0.54 5.11
N PHE A 43 -10.61 0.50 4.29
CA PHE A 43 -11.73 0.57 3.35
C PHE A 43 -11.71 -0.61 2.37
N ILE A 44 -10.56 -0.85 1.73
CA ILE A 44 -10.40 -1.94 0.77
C ILE A 44 -10.73 -3.29 1.40
N LYS A 45 -10.24 -3.56 2.60
CA LYS A 45 -10.55 -4.81 3.33
C LYS A 45 -12.04 -5.07 3.45
N PHE A 46 -12.83 -4.06 3.80
CA PHE A 46 -14.27 -4.21 3.99
C PHE A 46 -15.07 -4.16 2.70
N ALA A 47 -14.58 -3.48 1.67
CA ALA A 47 -15.26 -3.36 0.38
C ALA A 47 -14.86 -4.43 -0.63
N ALA A 48 -13.80 -5.20 -0.40
CA ALA A 48 -13.20 -6.09 -1.40
C ALA A 48 -14.16 -7.05 -2.06
N SER A 49 -15.15 -7.58 -1.31
CA SER A 49 -16.15 -8.52 -1.85
C SER A 49 -17.15 -7.86 -2.82
N ASP A 50 -17.29 -6.54 -2.75
CA ASP A 50 -18.25 -5.77 -3.55
C ASP A 50 -17.57 -5.03 -4.70
N LEU A 51 -16.24 -5.09 -4.79
CA LEU A 51 -15.45 -4.45 -5.83
C LEU A 51 -15.23 -5.38 -7.03
N SER A 52 -15.19 -4.80 -8.23
CA SER A 52 -14.63 -5.52 -9.38
C SER A 52 -13.14 -5.75 -9.16
N GLU A 53 -12.57 -6.80 -9.77
CA GLU A 53 -11.13 -7.07 -9.68
C GLU A 53 -10.29 -5.87 -10.13
N LYS A 54 -10.75 -5.18 -11.17
CA LYS A 54 -10.12 -3.95 -11.67
C LYS A 54 -10.12 -2.84 -10.63
N ASP A 55 -11.27 -2.53 -10.04
CA ASP A 55 -11.37 -1.48 -9.02
C ASP A 55 -10.54 -1.84 -7.78
N LEU A 56 -10.62 -3.11 -7.34
CA LEU A 56 -9.83 -3.60 -6.22
C LEU A 56 -8.33 -3.41 -6.46
N GLY A 57 -7.82 -3.79 -7.64
CA GLY A 57 -6.40 -3.66 -7.98
C GLY A 57 -5.94 -2.21 -8.03
N GLN A 58 -6.72 -1.35 -8.69
CA GLN A 58 -6.40 0.07 -8.80
C GLN A 58 -6.41 0.75 -7.43
N LEU A 59 -7.42 0.49 -6.60
CA LEU A 59 -7.50 1.06 -5.27
C LEU A 59 -6.40 0.53 -4.35
N LEU A 60 -6.04 -0.76 -4.46
CA LEU A 60 -4.96 -1.36 -3.67
C LEU A 60 -3.60 -0.76 -4.03
N SER A 61 -3.34 -0.53 -5.32
CA SER A 61 -2.14 0.18 -5.81
C SER A 61 -2.06 1.60 -5.25
N ILE A 62 -3.17 2.36 -5.31
CA ILE A 62 -3.24 3.72 -4.78
C ILE A 62 -3.02 3.70 -3.25
N ALA A 63 -3.72 2.83 -2.53
CA ALA A 63 -3.59 2.72 -1.08
C ALA A 63 -2.15 2.44 -0.67
N TRP A 64 -1.53 1.44 -1.29
CA TRP A 64 -0.17 1.05 -0.96
C TRP A 64 0.85 2.16 -1.19
N THR A 65 0.73 2.87 -2.32
CA THR A 65 1.68 3.93 -2.69
C THR A 65 1.45 5.25 -1.96
N GLN A 66 0.27 5.49 -1.41
CA GLN A 66 -0.06 6.74 -0.73
C GLN A 66 -0.03 6.65 0.81
N GLU A 67 -0.18 5.48 1.39
CA GLU A 67 -0.02 5.31 2.83
C GLU A 67 1.46 5.38 3.23
N GLU A 68 1.77 6.10 4.30
CA GLU A 68 3.15 6.20 4.79
C GLU A 68 3.67 4.89 5.38
N CYS A 69 2.81 4.10 6.01
CA CYS A 69 3.17 2.88 6.72
C CYS A 69 2.20 1.72 6.44
N PRO A 70 1.98 1.31 5.17
CA PRO A 70 0.99 0.29 4.84
C PRO A 70 1.26 -1.07 5.51
N ASN A 71 2.51 -1.37 5.83
CA ASN A 71 2.90 -2.57 6.59
C ASN A 71 2.52 -2.55 8.08
N GLN A 72 2.00 -1.46 8.60
CA GLN A 72 1.67 -1.23 10.01
C GLN A 72 0.21 -0.84 10.23
N ASP A 73 -0.64 -1.01 9.22
CA ASP A 73 -2.08 -0.81 9.37
C ASP A 73 -2.61 -1.68 10.52
N CYS A 74 -3.30 -1.06 11.46
CA CYS A 74 -3.80 -1.75 12.66
C CYS A 74 -5.05 -2.60 12.39
N ASN A 75 -5.73 -2.38 11.27
CA ASN A 75 -6.99 -3.04 10.92
C ASN A 75 -6.80 -4.14 9.87
N VAL A 76 -5.65 -4.15 9.16
CA VAL A 76 -5.37 -5.10 8.07
C VAL A 76 -4.11 -5.89 8.38
N SER A 77 -4.27 -7.18 8.63
CA SER A 77 -3.14 -8.07 8.90
C SER A 77 -2.31 -8.34 7.63
N LYS A 78 -1.04 -8.72 7.80
CA LYS A 78 -0.19 -9.15 6.69
C LYS A 78 -0.83 -10.23 5.83
N ARG A 79 -1.49 -11.21 6.46
CA ARG A 79 -2.15 -12.32 5.75
C ARG A 79 -3.27 -11.80 4.86
N GLU A 80 -4.03 -10.82 5.34
CA GLU A 80 -5.10 -10.19 4.55
C GLU A 80 -4.51 -9.36 3.41
N LEU A 81 -3.42 -8.61 3.64
CA LEU A 81 -2.72 -7.89 2.57
C LEU A 81 -2.23 -8.84 1.48
N VAL A 82 -1.55 -9.93 1.84
CA VAL A 82 -1.10 -10.94 0.88
C VAL A 82 -2.28 -11.52 0.10
N ALA A 83 -3.40 -11.82 0.78
CA ALA A 83 -4.60 -12.35 0.13
C ALA A 83 -5.20 -11.34 -0.86
N LEU A 84 -5.25 -10.05 -0.50
CA LEU A 84 -5.72 -8.98 -1.38
C LEU A 84 -4.83 -8.87 -2.63
N PHE A 85 -3.50 -8.78 -2.46
CA PHE A 85 -2.58 -8.73 -3.60
C PHE A 85 -2.68 -9.95 -4.50
N ARG A 86 -2.84 -11.16 -3.95
CA ARG A 86 -2.97 -12.41 -4.72
C ARG A 86 -4.33 -12.56 -5.41
N SER A 87 -5.35 -11.84 -4.97
CA SER A 87 -6.70 -11.90 -5.56
C SER A 87 -6.87 -11.03 -6.79
N VAL A 88 -5.84 -10.28 -7.16
CA VAL A 88 -5.90 -9.31 -8.27
C VAL A 88 -4.84 -9.64 -9.31
N SER A 89 -5.24 -9.60 -10.57
CA SER A 89 -4.32 -9.76 -11.70
C SER A 89 -3.31 -8.61 -11.77
N PRO A 90 -2.04 -8.88 -12.14
CA PRO A 90 -0.98 -7.87 -12.22
C PRO A 90 -1.32 -6.66 -13.10
N GLU A 91 -2.17 -6.84 -14.10
CA GLU A 91 -2.60 -5.77 -15.01
C GLU A 91 -3.46 -4.68 -14.34
N PHE A 92 -4.08 -4.98 -13.19
CA PHE A 92 -4.86 -4.02 -12.42
C PHE A 92 -4.09 -3.42 -11.24
N LEU A 93 -2.98 -4.06 -10.85
CA LEU A 93 -2.11 -3.60 -9.77
C LEU A 93 -1.00 -2.67 -10.26
N MET A 94 -0.43 -2.95 -11.43
CA MET A 94 0.78 -2.32 -11.94
C MET A 94 0.52 -1.64 -13.28
N ASP A 95 1.23 -0.56 -13.55
CA ASP A 95 1.24 0.03 -14.87
C ASP A 95 2.02 -0.85 -15.89
N GLU A 96 2.11 -0.42 -17.15
CA GLU A 96 2.74 -1.22 -18.19
C GLU A 96 4.27 -1.36 -17.98
N GLU A 97 4.93 -0.32 -17.49
CA GLU A 97 6.37 -0.33 -17.22
C GLU A 97 6.69 -1.25 -16.04
N GLU A 98 5.93 -1.14 -14.96
CA GLU A 98 6.02 -1.98 -13.76
C GLU A 98 5.77 -3.46 -14.08
N ARG A 99 4.75 -3.76 -14.90
CA ARG A 99 4.47 -5.13 -15.35
C ARG A 99 5.60 -5.70 -16.19
N THR A 100 6.14 -4.90 -17.09
CA THR A 100 7.27 -5.32 -17.94
C THR A 100 8.49 -5.63 -17.06
N ALA A 101 8.79 -4.77 -16.10
CA ALA A 101 9.86 -5.00 -15.14
C ALA A 101 9.62 -6.25 -14.29
N HIS A 102 8.41 -6.46 -13.80
CA HIS A 102 8.04 -7.65 -13.03
C HIS A 102 8.18 -8.93 -13.87
N GLN A 103 7.75 -8.91 -15.13
CA GLN A 103 7.89 -10.05 -16.04
C GLN A 103 9.35 -10.38 -16.36
N ALA A 104 10.22 -9.37 -16.41
CA ALA A 104 11.66 -9.52 -16.67
C ALA A 104 12.47 -10.01 -15.44
N LEU A 105 11.88 -10.12 -14.27
CA LEU A 105 12.56 -10.64 -13.09
C LEU A 105 13.05 -12.08 -13.33
N GLU A 106 14.22 -12.39 -12.79
CA GLU A 106 14.76 -13.77 -12.75
C GLU A 106 13.94 -14.64 -11.79
N ASP A 107 14.06 -15.96 -11.90
CA ASP A 107 13.35 -16.94 -11.04
C ASP A 107 13.63 -16.72 -9.54
N THR A 108 14.83 -16.23 -9.21
CA THR A 108 15.25 -15.84 -7.87
C THR A 108 15.79 -14.42 -7.88
N VAL A 109 15.18 -13.56 -7.10
CA VAL A 109 15.46 -12.12 -7.04
C VAL A 109 16.06 -11.76 -5.70
N THR A 110 17.15 -11.00 -5.72
CA THR A 110 17.69 -10.39 -4.50
C THR A 110 16.92 -9.13 -4.16
N VAL A 111 16.40 -9.07 -2.96
CA VAL A 111 15.65 -7.92 -2.44
C VAL A 111 16.30 -7.39 -1.16
N TYR A 112 16.14 -6.12 -0.91
CA TYR A 112 16.74 -5.41 0.22
C TYR A 112 15.66 -4.70 1.04
N ARG A 113 15.91 -4.56 2.36
CA ARG A 113 15.04 -3.82 3.25
C ARG A 113 15.84 -3.05 4.28
N GLY A 114 15.65 -1.74 4.32
CA GLY A 114 16.15 -0.88 5.39
C GLY A 114 15.28 -0.98 6.63
N VAL A 115 15.87 -1.32 7.75
CA VAL A 115 15.20 -1.50 9.04
C VAL A 115 15.82 -0.57 10.06
N THR A 116 15.00 0.28 10.66
CA THR A 116 15.36 1.16 11.77
C THR A 116 14.95 0.53 13.11
N PRO A 117 15.40 1.05 14.26
CA PRO A 117 14.92 0.60 15.57
C PRO A 117 13.38 0.61 15.70
N TYR A 118 12.70 1.54 15.02
CA TYR A 118 11.23 1.68 15.07
C TYR A 118 10.48 0.54 14.43
N ASN A 119 11.03 -0.06 13.36
CA ASN A 119 10.39 -1.15 12.63
C ASN A 119 11.11 -2.49 12.76
N ALA A 120 12.08 -2.61 13.68
CA ALA A 120 12.89 -3.80 13.90
C ALA A 120 12.08 -5.07 14.22
N LYS A 121 10.88 -4.93 14.76
CA LYS A 121 9.97 -6.06 15.03
C LYS A 121 9.26 -6.57 13.77
N ASN A 122 9.33 -5.83 12.66
CA ASN A 122 8.64 -6.14 11.40
C ASN A 122 9.61 -6.30 10.22
N ILE A 123 10.68 -7.07 10.40
CA ILE A 123 11.67 -7.35 9.34
C ILE A 123 10.98 -8.04 8.15
N ARG A 124 10.13 -9.03 8.43
CA ARG A 124 9.34 -9.74 7.41
C ARG A 124 8.07 -8.96 7.04
N ALA A 125 8.21 -7.71 6.62
CA ALA A 125 7.12 -6.92 6.06
C ALA A 125 7.00 -7.21 4.55
N LEU A 126 5.89 -6.76 3.93
CA LEU A 126 5.68 -6.94 2.50
C LEU A 126 6.59 -6.03 1.65
N SER A 127 6.91 -4.83 2.14
CA SER A 127 7.67 -3.81 1.40
C SER A 127 9.17 -4.09 1.43
N TRP A 128 9.75 -4.38 0.29
CA TRP A 128 11.18 -4.53 0.03
C TRP A 128 11.56 -3.66 -1.17
N THR A 129 12.82 -3.58 -1.52
CA THR A 129 13.28 -2.88 -2.73
C THR A 129 14.28 -3.73 -3.50
N LEU A 130 14.32 -3.54 -4.82
CA LEU A 130 15.35 -4.14 -5.68
C LEU A 130 16.68 -3.38 -5.62
N ASP A 131 16.68 -2.14 -5.06
CA ASP A 131 17.86 -1.30 -4.99
C ASP A 131 18.42 -1.21 -3.55
N ARG A 132 19.64 -1.73 -3.38
CA ARG A 132 20.35 -1.69 -2.09
C ARG A 132 20.55 -0.27 -1.55
N LYS A 133 20.77 0.73 -2.44
CA LYS A 133 20.96 2.13 -2.01
C LYS A 133 19.68 2.71 -1.44
N THR A 134 18.55 2.36 -2.01
CA THR A 134 17.23 2.72 -1.46
C THR A 134 17.03 2.09 -0.09
N ALA A 135 17.36 0.82 0.11
CA ALA A 135 17.29 0.17 1.42
C ALA A 135 18.22 0.86 2.44
N ASP A 136 19.43 1.23 2.04
CA ASP A 136 20.39 1.94 2.89
C ASP A 136 19.83 3.31 3.33
N ARG A 137 19.26 4.08 2.39
CA ARG A 137 18.57 5.34 2.70
C ARG A 137 17.45 5.15 3.73
N PHE A 138 16.66 4.07 3.62
CA PHE A 138 15.60 3.78 4.58
C PHE A 138 16.13 3.33 5.94
N ALA A 139 17.23 2.60 5.99
CA ALA A 139 17.87 2.20 7.23
C ALA A 139 18.37 3.41 8.05
N HIS A 140 18.88 4.43 7.37
CA HIS A 140 19.48 5.61 8.00
C HIS A 140 18.58 6.86 7.99
N ARG A 141 17.30 6.71 7.60
CA ARG A 141 16.37 7.84 7.64
C ARG A 141 16.17 8.34 9.07
N PHE A 142 15.94 9.64 9.22
CA PHE A 142 15.79 10.33 10.51
C PHE A 142 17.06 10.33 11.39
N GLY A 143 18.22 10.04 10.81
CA GLY A 143 19.48 9.98 11.56
C GLY A 143 19.65 8.71 12.41
N GLU A 144 18.86 7.67 12.13
CA GLU A 144 18.92 6.38 12.82
C GLU A 144 20.10 5.53 12.34
N ASP A 145 20.63 4.69 13.24
CA ASP A 145 21.62 3.66 12.94
C ASP A 145 20.89 2.32 12.69
N GLY A 146 20.32 2.22 11.49
CA GLY A 146 19.56 1.05 11.08
C GLY A 146 20.38 -0.01 10.37
N THR A 147 19.72 -1.08 9.96
CA THR A 147 20.34 -2.23 9.30
C THR A 147 19.67 -2.51 7.96
N VAL A 148 20.48 -2.81 6.94
CA VAL A 148 19.98 -3.32 5.66
C VAL A 148 19.95 -4.84 5.71
N TYR A 149 18.76 -5.40 5.53
CA TYR A 149 18.57 -6.84 5.33
C TYR A 149 18.54 -7.15 3.84
N GLU A 150 19.11 -8.31 3.49
CA GLU A 150 19.12 -8.86 2.15
C GLU A 150 18.47 -10.24 2.18
N ALA A 151 17.65 -10.54 1.17
CA ALA A 151 17.02 -11.83 1.02
C ALA A 151 16.94 -12.24 -0.45
N GLN A 152 16.95 -13.54 -0.71
CA GLN A 152 16.65 -14.11 -2.01
C GLN A 152 15.22 -14.64 -1.99
N ILE A 153 14.39 -14.13 -2.90
CA ILE A 153 12.97 -14.43 -2.99
C ILE A 153 12.68 -15.02 -4.37
N ARG A 154 11.92 -16.11 -4.42
CA ARG A 154 11.45 -16.64 -5.69
C ARG A 154 10.45 -15.65 -6.31
N LYS A 155 10.52 -15.45 -7.61
CA LYS A 155 9.67 -14.53 -8.36
C LYS A 155 8.18 -14.71 -8.06
N GLU A 156 7.72 -15.94 -7.86
CA GLU A 156 6.32 -16.26 -7.54
C GLU A 156 5.81 -15.67 -6.21
N HIS A 157 6.74 -15.23 -5.34
CA HIS A 157 6.46 -14.54 -4.09
C HIS A 157 6.57 -13.03 -4.20
N ILE A 158 6.90 -12.48 -5.37
CA ILE A 158 6.87 -11.05 -5.63
C ILE A 158 5.49 -10.72 -6.23
N LEU A 159 4.64 -10.11 -5.44
CA LEU A 159 3.23 -9.89 -5.73
C LEU A 159 3.02 -8.69 -6.65
N ALA A 160 3.86 -7.67 -6.53
CA ALA A 160 3.87 -6.48 -7.38
C ALA A 160 5.22 -5.77 -7.33
N LEU A 161 5.48 -4.93 -8.33
CA LEU A 161 6.54 -3.92 -8.33
C LEU A 161 5.90 -2.55 -8.44
N PHE A 162 6.40 -1.58 -7.65
CA PHE A 162 6.02 -0.18 -7.75
C PHE A 162 7.28 0.67 -7.96
N THR A 163 7.32 1.41 -9.05
CA THR A 163 8.48 2.25 -9.42
C THR A 163 8.29 3.71 -9.01
N GLY A 164 7.11 4.07 -8.55
CA GLY A 164 6.80 5.38 -8.01
C GLY A 164 7.83 5.81 -6.95
N ARG A 165 8.12 7.10 -6.87
CA ARG A 165 9.12 7.68 -5.95
C ARG A 165 10.56 7.20 -6.14
N ASN A 166 10.90 6.55 -7.26
CA ASN A 166 12.22 5.96 -7.54
C ASN A 166 12.68 4.97 -6.44
N GLU A 167 11.78 4.19 -5.90
CA GLU A 167 12.09 3.27 -4.80
C GLU A 167 12.25 1.82 -5.25
N SER A 168 11.87 1.51 -6.51
CA SER A 168 11.88 0.13 -7.06
C SER A 168 11.33 -0.88 -6.04
N GLU A 169 10.16 -0.54 -5.47
CA GLU A 169 9.57 -1.29 -4.39
C GLU A 169 9.03 -2.62 -4.89
N ALA A 170 9.40 -3.70 -4.21
CA ALA A 170 8.86 -5.04 -4.42
C ALA A 170 7.93 -5.43 -3.26
N ILE A 171 6.71 -5.78 -3.60
CA ILE A 171 5.74 -6.32 -2.63
C ILE A 171 5.95 -7.81 -2.55
N VAL A 172 6.39 -8.28 -1.40
CA VAL A 172 6.82 -9.67 -1.18
C VAL A 172 5.85 -10.38 -0.25
N ASP A 173 5.52 -11.63 -0.57
CA ASP A 173 4.87 -12.57 0.36
C ASP A 173 5.97 -13.20 1.24
N PRO A 174 6.16 -12.74 2.51
CA PRO A 174 7.33 -13.02 3.34
C PRO A 174 7.28 -14.39 4.05
#